data_f239fb7ae9a9d8b59944baee45da7494
#
_entry.id   f239fb7ae9a9d8b59944baee45da7494
#
_cell.length_a   1.000
_cell.length_b   1.000
_cell.length_c   1.000
_cell.angle_alpha   90.00
_cell.angle_beta   90.00
_cell.angle_gamma   90.00
#
_symmetry.space_group_name_H-M   'P 1'
#
loop_
_entity.id
_entity.type
_entity.pdbx_description
1 polymer ?
#
loop_
_entity_poly.entity_id
_entity_poly.type
_entity_poly.pdbx_seq_one_letter_code
_entity_poly.pdbx_strand_id
1 'polypeptide(L)'
;RLSAAMADMPMGCGLDKSMRVGSMINSGAVDDMTDLVTRSVDAGATVTTGGKTDGGPGAFYPPTVLTNVEGGNPILDHEIFGPIAPLVKFTTEEEAITMANTTPFGLASYVFTADLERALRVSEKLHAGMVGINRGLISDPAAPFGGIKQSGLGREGGDEGIHEFLETKYIAVQW
;
A
#
# COMPACT_ATOMS: atom_id res chain seq x y z
N ARG A 1 18.29 -8.26 1.08
CA ARG A 1 18.36 -7.06 1.92
C ARG A 1 17.03 -6.79 2.62
N LEU A 2 15.90 -6.66 1.89
CA LEU A 2 14.58 -6.36 2.50
C LEU A 2 14.20 -7.44 3.52
N SER A 3 14.30 -8.71 3.16
CA SER A 3 13.95 -9.82 4.06
C SER A 3 14.74 -9.79 5.38
N ALA A 4 16.05 -9.52 5.32
CA ALA A 4 16.85 -9.37 6.52
C ALA A 4 16.43 -8.16 7.36
N ALA A 5 16.20 -7.01 6.72
CA ALA A 5 15.77 -5.81 7.43
C ALA A 5 14.38 -5.99 8.09
N MET A 6 13.46 -6.69 7.45
CA MET A 6 12.15 -6.99 8.03
C MET A 6 12.22 -8.05 9.13
N ALA A 7 13.07 -9.06 8.99
CA ALA A 7 13.29 -10.06 10.03
C ALA A 7 13.87 -9.46 11.33
N ASP A 8 14.71 -8.42 11.19
CA ASP A 8 15.35 -7.74 12.32
C ASP A 8 14.45 -6.70 13.02
N MET A 9 13.21 -6.48 12.52
CA MET A 9 12.29 -5.53 13.15
C MET A 9 11.74 -6.06 14.46
N PRO A 10 12.00 -5.41 15.62
CA PRO A 10 11.43 -5.82 16.88
C PRO A 10 9.92 -5.60 16.89
N MET A 11 9.18 -6.64 17.27
CA MET A 11 7.72 -6.65 17.34
C MET A 11 7.28 -6.76 18.81
N GLY A 12 6.30 -5.95 19.20
CA GLY A 12 5.80 -5.95 20.58
C GLY A 12 4.81 -4.83 20.87
N CYS A 13 4.67 -4.51 22.15
CA CYS A 13 3.73 -3.46 22.60
C CYS A 13 4.07 -2.10 21.99
N GLY A 14 3.11 -1.45 21.32
CA GLY A 14 3.29 -0.14 20.68
C GLY A 14 3.60 1.02 21.64
N LEU A 15 3.49 0.84 22.96
CA LEU A 15 3.93 1.82 23.95
C LEU A 15 5.43 1.75 24.20
N ASP A 16 6.09 0.66 23.84
CA ASP A 16 7.54 0.53 23.90
C ASP A 16 8.16 1.15 22.63
N LYS A 17 8.87 2.27 22.83
CA LYS A 17 9.50 3.03 21.72
C LYS A 17 10.60 2.27 20.98
N SER A 18 11.09 1.16 21.53
CA SER A 18 12.07 0.29 20.85
C SER A 18 11.41 -0.64 19.83
N MET A 19 10.11 -0.86 19.92
CA MET A 19 9.34 -1.67 18.97
C MET A 19 9.12 -0.94 17.66
N ARG A 20 9.14 -1.69 16.57
CA ARG A 20 8.88 -1.19 15.20
C ARG A 20 7.59 -1.70 14.62
N VAL A 21 7.14 -2.86 15.07
CA VAL A 21 5.90 -3.50 14.63
C VAL A 21 5.02 -3.74 15.85
N GLY A 22 3.83 -3.17 15.83
CA GLY A 22 2.80 -3.36 16.87
C GLY A 22 1.90 -4.55 16.57
N SER A 23 0.85 -4.70 17.39
CA SER A 23 -0.17 -5.72 17.16
C SER A 23 -1.08 -5.35 15.99
N MET A 24 -1.63 -6.35 15.36
CA MET A 24 -2.82 -6.23 14.50
C MET A 24 -4.02 -5.78 15.34
N ILE A 25 -5.10 -5.37 14.67
CA ILE A 25 -6.30 -4.86 15.35
C ILE A 25 -6.97 -5.92 16.24
N ASN A 26 -6.95 -7.18 15.83
CA ASN A 26 -7.50 -8.33 16.56
C ASN A 26 -6.94 -9.65 16.02
N SER A 27 -7.33 -10.78 16.63
CA SER A 27 -6.92 -12.11 16.18
C SER A 27 -7.48 -12.49 14.81
N GLY A 28 -8.69 -12.04 14.47
CA GLY A 28 -9.25 -12.28 13.13
C GLY A 28 -8.38 -11.71 12.02
N ALA A 29 -7.82 -10.51 12.22
CA ALA A 29 -6.86 -9.94 11.26
C ALA A 29 -5.56 -10.76 11.15
N VAL A 30 -5.13 -11.44 12.20
CA VAL A 30 -3.99 -12.38 12.16
C VAL A 30 -4.34 -13.62 11.35
N ASP A 31 -5.56 -14.14 11.52
CA ASP A 31 -6.06 -15.30 10.77
C ASP A 31 -6.20 -14.95 9.27
N ASP A 32 -6.74 -13.77 8.95
CA ASP A 32 -6.87 -13.26 7.57
C ASP A 32 -5.49 -13.16 6.88
N MET A 33 -4.48 -12.64 7.57
CA MET A 33 -3.11 -12.56 7.02
C MET A 33 -2.51 -13.96 6.84
N THR A 34 -2.76 -14.86 7.76
CA THR A 34 -2.28 -16.25 7.68
C THR A 34 -2.89 -16.98 6.49
N ASP A 35 -4.20 -16.84 6.29
CA ASP A 35 -4.91 -17.39 5.16
C ASP A 35 -4.42 -16.80 3.83
N LEU A 36 -4.29 -15.47 3.76
CA LEU A 36 -3.83 -14.78 2.57
C LEU A 36 -2.42 -15.21 2.16
N VAL A 37 -1.49 -15.33 3.13
CA VAL A 37 -0.14 -15.82 2.86
C VAL A 37 -0.17 -17.28 2.42
N THR A 38 -0.97 -18.13 3.06
CA THR A 38 -1.11 -19.55 2.68
C THR A 38 -1.58 -19.68 1.24
N ARG A 39 -2.68 -19.02 0.88
CA ARG A 39 -3.20 -19.03 -0.50
C ARG A 39 -2.19 -18.49 -1.51
N SER A 40 -1.42 -17.48 -1.11
CA SER A 40 -0.39 -16.90 -1.99
C SER A 40 0.76 -17.87 -2.23
N VAL A 41 1.16 -18.65 -1.22
CA VAL A 41 2.17 -19.70 -1.34
C VAL A 41 1.66 -20.84 -2.20
N ASP A 42 0.41 -21.27 -2.02
CA ASP A 42 -0.23 -22.30 -2.85
C ASP A 42 -0.31 -21.84 -4.33
N ALA A 43 -0.39 -20.54 -4.57
CA ALA A 43 -0.33 -19.92 -5.90
C ALA A 43 1.10 -19.61 -6.38
N GLY A 44 2.14 -20.17 -5.75
CA GLY A 44 3.54 -20.13 -6.22
C GLY A 44 4.44 -19.09 -5.54
N ALA A 45 3.93 -18.24 -4.66
CA ALA A 45 4.79 -17.32 -3.92
C ALA A 45 5.71 -18.06 -2.94
N THR A 46 6.83 -17.44 -2.61
CA THR A 46 7.82 -17.99 -1.67
C THR A 46 7.98 -17.05 -0.48
N VAL A 47 7.78 -17.56 0.73
CA VAL A 47 8.07 -16.83 1.97
C VAL A 47 9.57 -16.80 2.19
N THR A 48 10.16 -15.61 2.28
CA THR A 48 11.60 -15.43 2.56
C THR A 48 11.89 -14.99 3.99
N THR A 49 10.89 -14.46 4.69
CA THR A 49 10.89 -14.20 6.15
C THR A 49 9.45 -14.08 6.66
N GLY A 50 9.21 -14.34 7.93
CA GLY A 50 7.88 -14.29 8.54
C GLY A 50 6.94 -15.39 8.03
N GLY A 51 5.71 -15.02 7.72
CA GLY A 51 4.70 -15.89 7.11
C GLY A 51 3.93 -16.79 8.07
N LYS A 52 4.33 -16.86 9.32
CA LYS A 52 3.63 -17.64 10.35
C LYS A 52 3.68 -16.93 11.68
N THR A 53 2.56 -16.93 12.39
CA THR A 53 2.53 -16.53 13.80
C THR A 53 2.98 -17.70 14.68
N ASP A 54 3.57 -17.39 15.82
CA ASP A 54 3.94 -18.39 16.85
C ASP A 54 2.77 -18.74 17.78
N GLY A 55 1.61 -18.08 17.61
CA GLY A 55 0.43 -18.30 18.44
C GLY A 55 0.57 -17.78 19.86
N GLY A 56 1.55 -16.91 20.13
CA GLY A 56 1.73 -16.25 21.40
C GLY A 56 0.58 -15.33 21.81
N PRO A 57 0.58 -14.78 23.02
CA PRO A 57 -0.46 -13.90 23.48
C PRO A 57 -0.49 -12.59 22.68
N GLY A 58 -1.69 -12.11 22.34
CA GLY A 58 -1.92 -10.90 21.56
C GLY A 58 -2.08 -11.18 20.06
N ALA A 59 -2.47 -10.15 19.33
CA ALA A 59 -2.73 -10.23 17.89
C ALA A 59 -1.48 -9.81 17.09
N PHE A 60 -0.41 -10.57 17.17
CA PHE A 60 0.84 -10.24 16.48
C PHE A 60 1.03 -11.07 15.23
N TYR A 61 1.45 -10.41 14.14
CA TYR A 61 1.84 -11.05 12.89
C TYR A 61 3.26 -10.60 12.51
N PRO A 62 4.19 -11.52 12.25
CA PRO A 62 5.58 -11.15 11.99
C PRO A 62 5.74 -10.45 10.64
N PRO A 63 6.69 -9.48 10.54
CA PRO A 63 7.06 -8.90 9.25
C PRO A 63 7.41 -9.99 8.25
N THR A 64 6.69 -9.97 7.13
CA THR A 64 6.67 -11.04 6.13
C THR A 64 7.08 -10.52 4.77
N VAL A 65 7.94 -11.24 4.06
CA VAL A 65 8.32 -10.94 2.67
C VAL A 65 7.99 -12.14 1.79
N LEU A 66 7.22 -11.89 0.75
CA LEU A 66 6.92 -12.85 -0.31
C LEU A 66 7.70 -12.49 -1.57
N THR A 67 8.31 -13.50 -2.19
CA THR A 67 8.97 -13.41 -3.50
C THR A 67 8.33 -14.39 -4.47
N ASN A 68 8.70 -14.35 -5.73
CA ASN A 68 8.10 -15.15 -6.80
C ASN A 68 6.57 -14.93 -6.86
N VAL A 69 6.15 -13.71 -6.58
CA VAL A 69 4.75 -13.31 -6.74
C VAL A 69 4.54 -12.95 -8.20
N GLU A 70 3.61 -13.62 -8.85
CA GLU A 70 3.27 -13.41 -10.26
C GLU A 70 1.85 -12.88 -10.41
N GLY A 71 1.49 -12.39 -11.59
CA GLY A 71 0.14 -11.90 -11.87
C GLY A 71 -0.94 -12.97 -11.58
N GLY A 72 -2.04 -12.55 -10.96
CA GLY A 72 -3.11 -13.46 -10.52
C GLY A 72 -2.87 -14.10 -9.14
N ASN A 73 -1.74 -13.81 -8.47
CA ASN A 73 -1.55 -14.25 -7.11
C ASN A 73 -2.54 -13.52 -6.18
N PRO A 74 -3.25 -14.22 -5.26
CA PRO A 74 -4.27 -13.63 -4.39
C PRO A 74 -3.80 -12.41 -3.59
N ILE A 75 -2.52 -12.33 -3.23
CA ILE A 75 -1.96 -11.20 -2.47
C ILE A 75 -2.03 -9.87 -3.22
N LEU A 76 -2.14 -9.87 -4.55
CA LEU A 76 -2.17 -8.66 -5.38
C LEU A 76 -3.57 -8.07 -5.51
N ASP A 77 -4.61 -8.86 -5.23
CA ASP A 77 -6.01 -8.48 -5.38
C ASP A 77 -6.67 -8.05 -4.05
N HIS A 78 -5.92 -8.14 -2.96
CA HIS A 78 -6.41 -7.82 -1.62
C HIS A 78 -5.66 -6.63 -1.03
N GLU A 79 -6.38 -5.81 -0.28
CA GLU A 79 -5.76 -4.78 0.55
C GLU A 79 -5.10 -5.45 1.77
N ILE A 80 -3.77 -5.40 1.82
CA ILE A 80 -2.98 -6.06 2.87
C ILE A 80 -2.93 -5.14 4.10
N PHE A 81 -3.85 -5.30 5.03
CA PHE A 81 -3.79 -4.61 6.32
C PHE A 81 -2.91 -5.36 7.31
N GLY A 82 -1.63 -5.56 6.96
CA GLY A 82 -0.68 -6.29 7.77
C GLY A 82 0.76 -6.08 7.31
N PRO A 83 1.74 -6.53 8.08
CA PRO A 83 3.16 -6.31 7.83
C PRO A 83 3.72 -7.27 6.77
N ILE A 84 3.09 -7.33 5.60
CA ILE A 84 3.46 -8.23 4.50
C ILE A 84 3.89 -7.41 3.28
N ALA A 85 5.05 -7.73 2.73
CA ALA A 85 5.61 -7.11 1.53
C ALA A 85 5.73 -8.14 0.40
N PRO A 86 4.78 -8.20 -0.54
CA PRO A 86 4.91 -8.98 -1.77
C PRO A 86 5.85 -8.27 -2.74
N LEU A 87 6.78 -9.03 -3.34
CA LEU A 87 7.73 -8.54 -4.33
C LEU A 87 7.43 -9.18 -5.68
N VAL A 88 7.06 -8.33 -6.63
CA VAL A 88 6.85 -8.68 -8.02
C VAL A 88 8.03 -8.19 -8.84
N LYS A 89 8.62 -9.05 -9.67
CA LYS A 89 9.69 -8.67 -10.58
C LYS A 89 9.10 -8.16 -11.88
N PHE A 90 9.80 -7.24 -12.51
CA PHE A 90 9.51 -6.76 -13.85
C PHE A 90 10.81 -6.62 -14.65
N THR A 91 10.71 -6.57 -15.96
CA THR A 91 11.85 -6.46 -16.89
C THR A 91 11.87 -5.12 -17.62
N THR A 92 10.70 -4.53 -17.87
CA THR A 92 10.57 -3.22 -18.54
C THR A 92 9.77 -2.23 -17.72
N GLU A 93 9.97 -0.95 -18.00
CA GLU A 93 9.21 0.14 -17.36
C GLU A 93 7.71 0.03 -17.67
N GLU A 94 7.36 -0.32 -18.91
CA GLU A 94 5.98 -0.50 -19.34
C GLU A 94 5.29 -1.64 -18.62
N GLU A 95 5.99 -2.75 -18.40
CA GLU A 95 5.51 -3.88 -17.62
C GLU A 95 5.21 -3.45 -16.18
N ALA A 96 6.15 -2.74 -15.54
CA ALA A 96 5.96 -2.25 -14.18
C ALA A 96 4.74 -1.33 -14.04
N ILE A 97 4.58 -0.39 -14.98
CA ILE A 97 3.43 0.54 -15.00
C ILE A 97 2.13 -0.22 -15.21
N THR A 98 2.11 -1.17 -16.14
CA THR A 98 0.92 -1.99 -16.43
C THR A 98 0.49 -2.78 -15.20
N MET A 99 1.42 -3.47 -14.55
CA MET A 99 1.15 -4.23 -13.33
C MET A 99 0.67 -3.32 -12.19
N ALA A 100 1.33 -2.17 -11.97
CA ALA A 100 0.95 -1.22 -10.94
C ALA A 100 -0.45 -0.64 -11.16
N ASN A 101 -0.89 -0.53 -12.42
CA ASN A 101 -2.21 -0.01 -12.78
C ASN A 101 -3.31 -1.06 -12.80
N THR A 102 -3.00 -2.34 -12.76
CA THR A 102 -3.99 -3.43 -12.86
C THR A 102 -4.82 -3.58 -11.58
N THR A 103 -4.30 -3.12 -10.44
CA THR A 103 -5.02 -3.18 -9.16
C THR A 103 -6.35 -2.39 -9.18
N PRO A 104 -7.40 -2.84 -8.46
CA PRO A 104 -8.63 -2.06 -8.25
C PRO A 104 -8.41 -0.84 -7.35
N PHE A 105 -7.31 -0.77 -6.63
CA PHE A 105 -6.98 0.33 -5.73
C PHE A 105 -6.21 1.44 -6.44
N GLY A 106 -6.27 2.65 -5.92
CA GLY A 106 -5.61 3.81 -6.52
C GLY A 106 -5.44 4.97 -5.53
N LEU A 107 -5.06 4.70 -4.28
CA LEU A 107 -4.82 5.75 -3.30
C LEU A 107 -3.45 6.39 -3.49
N ALA A 108 -2.40 5.62 -3.31
CA ALA A 108 -1.03 6.11 -3.36
C ALA A 108 -0.10 5.11 -4.07
N SER A 109 0.83 5.65 -4.84
CA SER A 109 1.94 4.92 -5.45
C SER A 109 3.26 5.58 -5.11
N TYR A 110 4.35 4.81 -5.18
CA TYR A 110 5.68 5.32 -4.85
C TYR A 110 6.68 4.90 -5.93
N VAL A 111 7.51 5.85 -6.37
CA VAL A 111 8.55 5.62 -7.37
C VAL A 111 9.91 5.97 -6.77
N PHE A 112 10.84 5.04 -6.83
CA PHE A 112 12.22 5.26 -6.38
C PHE A 112 13.16 5.12 -7.58
N THR A 113 13.79 6.23 -7.97
CA THR A 113 14.74 6.29 -9.08
C THR A 113 15.68 7.48 -8.92
N ALA A 114 16.91 7.37 -9.41
CA ALA A 114 17.85 8.49 -9.50
C ALA A 114 17.67 9.31 -10.79
N ASP A 115 16.87 8.84 -11.73
CA ASP A 115 16.60 9.46 -13.01
C ASP A 115 15.34 10.31 -12.94
N LEU A 116 15.48 11.63 -13.01
CA LEU A 116 14.38 12.59 -12.89
C LEU A 116 13.39 12.47 -14.05
N GLU A 117 13.85 12.24 -15.26
CA GLU A 117 12.96 12.08 -16.43
C GLU A 117 12.06 10.86 -16.24
N ARG A 118 12.65 9.74 -15.80
CA ARG A 118 11.88 8.53 -15.44
C ARG A 118 10.91 8.79 -14.31
N ALA A 119 11.34 9.49 -13.27
CA ALA A 119 10.48 9.80 -12.12
C ALA A 119 9.20 10.51 -12.56
N LEU A 120 9.32 11.56 -13.37
CA LEU A 120 8.18 12.34 -13.89
C LEU A 120 7.33 11.50 -14.84
N ARG A 121 7.95 10.88 -15.84
CA ARG A 121 7.25 10.06 -16.85
C ARG A 121 6.46 8.90 -16.23
N VAL A 122 7.04 8.21 -15.25
CA VAL A 122 6.36 7.10 -14.57
C VAL A 122 5.25 7.61 -13.67
N SER A 123 5.47 8.68 -12.92
CA SER A 123 4.45 9.23 -12.03
C SER A 123 3.19 9.70 -12.78
N GLU A 124 3.32 10.25 -13.97
CA GLU A 124 2.17 10.63 -14.81
C GLU A 124 1.37 9.43 -15.33
N LYS A 125 2.03 8.28 -15.51
CA LYS A 125 1.38 7.06 -16.03
C LYS A 125 0.75 6.19 -14.95
N LEU A 126 1.07 6.40 -13.68
CA LEU A 126 0.50 5.64 -12.58
C LEU A 126 -0.92 6.10 -12.26
N HIS A 127 -1.84 5.14 -12.21
CA HIS A 127 -3.24 5.37 -11.88
C HIS A 127 -3.45 5.34 -10.36
N ALA A 128 -2.99 6.40 -9.70
CA ALA A 128 -3.18 6.65 -8.28
C ALA A 128 -3.53 8.12 -8.05
N GLY A 129 -4.25 8.41 -6.98
CA GLY A 129 -4.57 9.78 -6.61
C GLY A 129 -3.35 10.57 -6.14
N MET A 130 -2.35 9.87 -5.63
CA MET A 130 -1.11 10.46 -5.13
C MET A 130 0.10 9.63 -5.57
N VAL A 131 1.21 10.30 -5.92
CA VAL A 131 2.46 9.61 -6.25
C VAL A 131 3.61 10.24 -5.47
N GLY A 132 4.29 9.43 -4.64
CA GLY A 132 5.50 9.82 -3.93
C GLY A 132 6.76 9.48 -4.74
N ILE A 133 7.63 10.46 -4.99
CA ILE A 133 8.90 10.24 -5.68
C ILE A 133 10.04 10.29 -4.66
N ASN A 134 10.80 9.19 -4.54
CA ASN A 134 11.94 9.05 -3.62
C ASN A 134 11.62 9.40 -2.16
N ARG A 135 10.38 9.19 -1.74
CA ARG A 135 9.91 9.40 -0.35
C ARG A 135 8.93 8.28 0.04
N GLY A 136 8.92 7.93 1.31
CA GLY A 136 8.04 6.88 1.84
C GLY A 136 6.79 7.39 2.55
N LEU A 137 6.67 8.72 2.73
CA LEU A 137 5.49 9.37 3.32
C LEU A 137 4.96 10.42 2.35
N ILE A 138 3.66 10.37 2.08
CA ILE A 138 3.02 11.23 1.07
C ILE A 138 2.04 12.24 1.68
N SER A 139 1.54 11.99 2.90
CA SER A 139 0.60 12.87 3.57
C SER A 139 1.22 14.24 3.86
N ASP A 140 0.52 15.29 3.44
CA ASP A 140 0.84 16.68 3.69
C ASP A 140 -0.47 17.47 3.83
N PRO A 141 -0.70 18.21 4.92
CA PRO A 141 -1.95 18.97 5.10
C PRO A 141 -2.19 20.06 4.03
N ALA A 142 -1.13 20.52 3.37
CA ALA A 142 -1.20 21.54 2.32
C ALA A 142 -1.41 20.94 0.91
N ALA A 143 -1.48 19.61 0.79
CA ALA A 143 -1.68 18.91 -0.48
C ALA A 143 -2.97 18.10 -0.46
N PRO A 144 -3.65 17.93 -1.61
CA PRO A 144 -4.86 17.11 -1.68
C PRO A 144 -4.53 15.64 -1.43
N PHE A 145 -5.18 15.05 -0.45
CA PHE A 145 -5.07 13.65 -0.10
C PHE A 145 -6.31 12.90 -0.55
N GLY A 146 -6.16 11.88 -1.34
CA GLY A 146 -7.28 11.04 -1.77
C GLY A 146 -6.92 10.16 -2.97
N GLY A 147 -7.80 9.21 -3.24
CA GLY A 147 -7.62 8.16 -4.24
C GLY A 147 -8.47 8.32 -5.48
N ILE A 148 -8.36 7.28 -6.30
CA ILE A 148 -9.22 6.99 -7.45
C ILE A 148 -9.62 5.52 -7.41
N LYS A 149 -10.41 5.06 -8.34
CA LYS A 149 -10.90 3.67 -8.41
C LYS A 149 -11.66 3.30 -7.13
N GLN A 150 -11.44 2.09 -6.59
CA GLN A 150 -12.09 1.62 -5.35
C GLN A 150 -11.52 2.25 -4.07
N SER A 151 -10.42 2.98 -4.14
CA SER A 151 -9.92 3.77 -3.02
C SER A 151 -10.79 4.98 -2.68
N GLY A 152 -11.82 5.24 -3.47
CA GLY A 152 -12.82 6.26 -3.22
C GLY A 152 -12.65 7.51 -4.07
N LEU A 153 -13.61 8.42 -3.92
CA LEU A 153 -13.68 9.71 -4.61
C LEU A 153 -13.41 10.84 -3.61
N GLY A 154 -13.17 12.03 -4.14
CA GLY A 154 -12.95 13.21 -3.32
C GLY A 154 -11.51 13.39 -2.85
N ARG A 155 -11.28 14.52 -2.16
CA ARG A 155 -9.97 14.88 -1.60
C ARG A 155 -10.13 15.49 -0.22
N GLU A 156 -9.15 15.18 0.65
CA GLU A 156 -8.96 15.85 1.94
C GLU A 156 -7.72 16.77 1.84
N GLY A 157 -7.66 17.79 2.68
CA GLY A 157 -6.51 18.69 2.72
C GLY A 157 -6.36 19.56 1.46
N GLY A 158 -5.33 20.40 1.46
CA GLY A 158 -5.16 21.38 0.40
C GLY A 158 -6.35 22.32 0.26
N ASP A 159 -6.39 23.07 -0.84
CA ASP A 159 -7.54 23.91 -1.19
C ASP A 159 -8.72 23.08 -1.70
N GLU A 160 -8.48 21.89 -2.21
CA GLU A 160 -9.48 21.00 -2.78
C GLU A 160 -10.42 20.41 -1.71
N GLY A 161 -9.90 20.16 -0.50
CA GLY A 161 -10.65 19.49 0.56
C GLY A 161 -11.94 20.22 0.96
N ILE A 162 -12.00 21.55 0.85
CA ILE A 162 -13.21 22.30 1.17
C ILE A 162 -14.35 22.03 0.18
N HIS A 163 -14.03 21.69 -1.07
CA HIS A 163 -15.04 21.48 -2.11
C HIS A 163 -15.94 20.28 -1.83
N GLU A 164 -15.47 19.30 -1.06
CA GLU A 164 -16.26 18.14 -0.64
C GLU A 164 -17.42 18.50 0.32
N PHE A 165 -17.37 19.69 0.92
CA PHE A 165 -18.38 20.21 1.84
C PHE A 165 -19.24 21.33 1.25
N LEU A 166 -19.09 21.63 -0.03
CA LEU A 166 -19.77 22.73 -0.71
C LEU A 166 -20.72 22.21 -1.78
N GLU A 167 -21.86 22.89 -1.90
CA GLU A 167 -22.83 22.65 -2.96
C GLU A 167 -22.84 23.83 -3.95
N THR A 168 -22.78 23.55 -5.24
CA THR A 168 -22.86 24.58 -6.28
C THR A 168 -24.32 24.89 -6.61
N LYS A 169 -24.72 26.17 -6.48
CA LYS A 169 -26.04 26.64 -6.90
C LYS A 169 -25.94 27.65 -8.04
N TYR A 170 -26.61 27.36 -9.14
CA TYR A 170 -26.78 28.29 -10.22
C TYR A 170 -28.10 29.09 -10.06
N ILE A 171 -28.04 30.42 -10.15
CA ILE A 171 -29.21 31.31 -10.13
C ILE A 171 -29.19 32.13 -11.42
N ALA A 172 -30.23 31.94 -12.27
CA ALA A 172 -30.45 32.79 -13.46
C ALA A 172 -31.49 33.87 -13.13
N VAL A 173 -31.20 35.13 -13.50
CA VAL A 173 -32.11 36.28 -13.27
C VAL A 173 -32.28 37.02 -14.61
N GLN A 174 -33.50 37.33 -14.94
CA GLN A 174 -33.85 38.24 -16.01
C GLN A 174 -34.54 39.47 -15.42
N TRP A 175 -34.10 40.66 -15.81
CA TRP A 175 -34.67 41.96 -15.44
C TRP A 175 -35.71 42.42 -16.43
#